data_47fc52a21d5db6fadce9f1bd2632f2dd
#
_entry.id   47fc52a21d5db6fadce9f1bd2632f2dd
#
_cell.length_a   1.000
_cell.length_b   1.000
_cell.length_c   1.000
_cell.angle_alpha   90.00
_cell.angle_beta   90.00
_cell.angle_gamma   90.00
#
_symmetry.space_group_name_H-M   'P 1'
#
loop_
_entity.id
_entity.type
_entity.pdbx_description
1 polymer ?
#
loop_
_entity_poly.entity_id
_entity_poly.type
_entity_poly.pdbx_seq_one_letter_code
_entity_poly.pdbx_strand_id
1 'polypeptide(L)'
;MSRRTWAALCSSGAELLPLLSSNPVMIFPGDNVFTAASSPTLEQMLTNASYKPWKNYTLSHDEVIPLGESSALIYYRVEATRDDATFRAICSSVWLREGDSAQDWKMVSHQQTLF
;
A
#
# COMPACT_ATOMS: atom_id res chain seq x y z
N MET A 1 -2.63 7.78 -6.74
CA MET A 1 -2.73 6.40 -6.21
C MET A 1 -1.96 6.22 -4.91
N SER A 2 -0.69 6.60 -4.84
CA SER A 2 0.10 6.49 -3.60
C SER A 2 -0.51 7.26 -2.43
N ARG A 3 -1.05 8.46 -2.69
CA ARG A 3 -1.70 9.25 -1.65
C ARG A 3 -2.94 8.58 -1.10
N ARG A 4 -3.71 7.87 -1.94
CA ARG A 4 -4.89 7.12 -1.47
C ARG A 4 -4.48 5.95 -0.59
N THR A 5 -3.39 5.27 -0.93
CA THR A 5 -2.83 4.18 -0.11
C THR A 5 -2.46 4.70 1.28
N TRP A 6 -1.70 5.79 1.35
CA TRP A 6 -1.24 6.32 2.63
C TRP A 6 -2.34 7.02 3.40
N ALA A 7 -3.31 7.64 2.73
CA ALA A 7 -4.50 8.16 3.40
C ALA A 7 -5.26 7.03 4.11
N ALA A 8 -5.41 5.87 3.46
CA ALA A 8 -6.03 4.71 4.07
C ALA A 8 -5.20 4.18 5.25
N LEU A 9 -3.88 4.09 5.11
CA LEU A 9 -3.00 3.62 6.18
C LEU A 9 -2.97 4.56 7.39
N CYS A 10 -3.27 5.84 7.20
CA CYS A 10 -3.39 6.82 8.29
C CYS A 10 -4.76 6.82 8.95
N SER A 11 -5.75 6.20 8.36
CA SER A 11 -7.11 6.14 8.89
C SER A 11 -7.39 4.76 9.48
N SER A 12 -7.56 3.77 8.61
CA SER A 12 -7.86 2.40 9.02
C SER A 12 -7.35 1.46 7.94
N GLY A 13 -6.74 0.35 8.34
CA GLY A 13 -6.31 -0.66 7.39
C GLY A 13 -7.46 -1.15 6.52
N ALA A 14 -8.67 -1.20 7.07
CA ALA A 14 -9.86 -1.64 6.33
C ALA A 14 -10.18 -0.72 5.14
N GLU A 15 -9.81 0.56 5.19
CA GLU A 15 -10.06 1.49 4.09
C GLU A 15 -9.18 1.22 2.88
N LEU A 16 -8.13 0.43 3.04
CA LEU A 16 -7.29 0.02 1.93
C LEU A 16 -7.95 -1.06 1.07
N LEU A 17 -8.84 -1.86 1.65
CA LEU A 17 -9.45 -3.01 0.97
C LEU A 17 -10.09 -2.66 -0.39
N PRO A 18 -10.86 -1.56 -0.53
CA PRO A 18 -11.45 -1.22 -1.83
C PRO A 18 -10.43 -0.88 -2.91
N LEU A 19 -9.19 -0.59 -2.53
CA LEU A 19 -8.11 -0.26 -3.47
C LEU A 19 -7.35 -1.49 -3.95
N LEU A 20 -7.58 -2.66 -3.34
CA LEU A 20 -6.84 -3.86 -3.64
C LEU A 20 -7.47 -4.65 -4.79
N SER A 21 -6.62 -5.30 -5.60
CA SER A 21 -7.07 -6.25 -6.62
C SER A 21 -7.62 -7.51 -5.94
N SER A 22 -8.09 -8.46 -6.76
CA SER A 22 -8.66 -9.72 -6.25
C SER A 22 -7.62 -10.62 -5.59
N ASN A 23 -6.34 -10.46 -5.93
CA ASN A 23 -5.27 -11.31 -5.42
C ASN A 23 -4.02 -10.48 -5.09
N PRO A 24 -4.11 -9.60 -4.08
CA PRO A 24 -3.03 -8.65 -3.80
C PRO A 24 -1.91 -9.28 -2.97
N VAL A 25 -0.71 -8.68 -3.07
CA VAL A 25 0.45 -9.03 -2.24
C VAL A 25 0.96 -7.75 -1.58
N MET A 26 1.16 -7.77 -0.28
CA MET A 26 1.83 -6.67 0.43
C MET A 26 3.03 -7.23 1.21
N ILE A 27 4.17 -6.56 1.05
CA ILE A 27 5.42 -6.93 1.71
C ILE A 27 5.87 -5.75 2.57
N PHE A 28 5.97 -6.00 3.87
CA PHE A 28 6.44 -5.01 4.84
C PHE A 28 7.84 -5.35 5.33
N PRO A 29 8.55 -4.41 5.96
CA PRO A 29 9.90 -4.66 6.46
C PRO A 29 9.96 -5.90 7.36
N GLY A 30 11.04 -6.66 7.24
CA GLY A 30 11.18 -7.96 7.87
C GLY A 30 10.58 -9.04 6.97
N ASP A 31 10.36 -10.21 7.53
CA ASP A 31 9.76 -11.33 6.80
C ASP A 31 8.23 -11.27 6.93
N ASN A 32 7.63 -10.19 6.40
CA ASN A 32 6.21 -9.91 6.55
C ASN A 32 5.55 -9.84 5.18
N VAL A 33 5.16 -10.99 4.66
CA VAL A 33 4.46 -11.12 3.38
C VAL A 33 3.01 -11.51 3.65
N PHE A 34 2.07 -10.68 3.18
CA PHE A 34 0.65 -10.91 3.34
C PHE A 34 -0.03 -11.05 1.98
N THR A 35 -0.81 -12.12 1.83
CA THR A 35 -1.59 -12.41 0.63
C THR A 35 -2.99 -12.87 1.05
N ALA A 36 -3.83 -13.18 0.07
CA ALA A 36 -5.14 -13.76 0.36
C ALA A 36 -5.05 -15.17 0.97
N ALA A 37 -3.89 -15.83 0.82
CA ALA A 37 -3.67 -17.20 1.29
C ALA A 37 -2.70 -17.30 2.48
N SER A 38 -2.11 -16.18 2.92
CA SER A 38 -1.20 -16.19 4.08
C SER A 38 -1.97 -16.37 5.39
N SER A 39 -1.25 -16.60 6.49
CA SER A 39 -1.84 -16.73 7.81
C SER A 39 -1.10 -15.82 8.79
N PRO A 40 -1.74 -14.70 9.25
CA PRO A 40 -3.05 -14.21 8.84
C PRO A 40 -3.10 -13.78 7.37
N THR A 41 -4.30 -13.74 6.80
CA THR A 41 -4.48 -13.20 5.46
C THR A 41 -4.28 -11.69 5.46
N LEU A 42 -4.06 -11.11 4.28
CA LEU A 42 -3.92 -9.66 4.15
C LEU A 42 -5.16 -8.94 4.70
N GLU A 43 -6.36 -9.42 4.38
CA GLU A 43 -7.60 -8.82 4.90
C GLU A 43 -7.65 -8.89 6.42
N GLN A 44 -7.29 -10.02 7.01
CA GLN A 44 -7.27 -10.18 8.47
C GLN A 44 -6.27 -9.22 9.11
N MET A 45 -5.10 -9.07 8.52
CA MET A 45 -4.08 -8.15 9.04
C MET A 45 -4.57 -6.70 9.00
N LEU A 46 -5.18 -6.28 7.89
CA LEU A 46 -5.65 -4.90 7.73
C LEU A 46 -6.85 -4.57 8.61
N THR A 47 -7.66 -5.56 8.96
CA THR A 47 -8.86 -5.36 9.78
C THR A 47 -8.66 -5.73 11.25
N ASN A 48 -7.45 -6.14 11.63
CA ASN A 48 -7.14 -6.52 13.00
C ASN A 48 -7.29 -5.33 13.93
N ALA A 49 -7.90 -5.54 15.11
CA ALA A 49 -8.08 -4.49 16.10
C ALA A 49 -6.76 -3.94 16.64
N SER A 50 -5.67 -4.69 16.54
CA SER A 50 -4.34 -4.21 16.96
C SER A 50 -3.61 -3.41 15.88
N TYR A 51 -4.20 -3.24 14.70
CA TYR A 51 -3.62 -2.41 13.65
C TYR A 51 -3.50 -0.96 14.15
N LYS A 52 -2.30 -0.38 14.02
CA LYS A 52 -2.01 0.99 14.45
C LYS A 52 -1.84 1.88 13.23
N PRO A 53 -2.82 2.75 12.92
CA PRO A 53 -2.71 3.67 11.79
C PRO A 53 -1.56 4.65 11.98
N TRP A 54 -0.98 5.08 10.86
CA TRP A 54 -0.04 6.20 10.86
C TRP A 54 -0.81 7.50 11.04
N LYS A 55 -0.23 8.46 11.76
CA LYS A 55 -0.88 9.76 12.01
C LYS A 55 -0.61 10.76 10.90
N ASN A 56 0.61 10.77 10.40
CA ASN A 56 1.03 11.70 9.35
C ASN A 56 1.94 10.97 8.37
N TYR A 57 1.98 11.47 7.14
CA TYR A 57 2.89 10.96 6.13
C TYR A 57 3.32 12.07 5.19
N THR A 58 4.53 11.93 4.62
CA THR A 58 5.04 12.79 3.56
C THR A 58 5.61 11.89 2.47
N LEU A 59 5.15 12.11 1.23
CA LEU A 59 5.64 11.38 0.06
C LEU A 59 6.58 12.28 -0.73
N SER A 60 7.68 11.71 -1.23
CA SER A 60 8.66 12.44 -2.03
C SER A 60 9.27 11.52 -3.07
N HIS A 61 9.89 12.14 -4.11
CA HIS A 61 10.60 11.43 -5.18
C HIS A 61 9.72 10.39 -5.87
N ASP A 62 8.44 10.72 -6.06
CA ASP A 62 7.49 9.81 -6.67
C ASP A 62 7.67 9.75 -8.19
N GLU A 63 7.67 8.52 -8.72
CA GLU A 63 7.79 8.24 -10.14
C GLU A 63 6.74 7.22 -10.55
N VAL A 64 6.21 7.40 -11.76
CA VAL A 64 5.24 6.47 -12.34
C VAL A 64 5.83 5.90 -13.62
N ILE A 65 5.88 4.58 -13.71
CA ILE A 65 6.38 3.87 -14.88
C ILE A 65 5.22 3.07 -15.48
N PRO A 66 4.70 3.48 -16.65
CA PRO A 66 3.65 2.69 -17.31
C PRO A 66 4.19 1.32 -17.72
N LEU A 67 3.39 0.28 -17.48
CA LEU A 67 3.70 -1.10 -17.88
C LEU A 67 2.68 -1.58 -18.92
N GLY A 68 2.50 -0.78 -19.99
CA GLY A 68 1.46 -0.98 -20.95
C GLY A 68 0.28 -0.05 -20.69
N GLU A 69 -0.87 -0.34 -21.27
CA GLU A 69 -2.04 0.54 -21.19
C GLU A 69 -2.84 0.38 -19.91
N SER A 70 -2.71 -0.77 -19.24
CA SER A 70 -3.58 -1.14 -18.12
C SER A 70 -2.85 -1.36 -16.81
N SER A 71 -1.55 -1.11 -16.77
CA SER A 71 -0.79 -1.29 -15.53
C SER A 71 0.31 -0.26 -15.38
N ALA A 72 0.73 -0.03 -14.15
CA ALA A 72 1.77 0.94 -13.82
C ALA A 72 2.51 0.51 -12.57
N LEU A 73 3.81 0.80 -12.54
CA LEU A 73 4.63 0.71 -11.34
C LEU A 73 4.82 2.12 -10.80
N ILE A 74 4.58 2.31 -9.51
CA ILE A 74 4.81 3.58 -8.84
C ILE A 74 5.82 3.34 -7.72
N TYR A 75 6.87 4.15 -7.64
CA TYR A 75 7.78 4.09 -6.52
C TYR A 75 8.03 5.49 -5.96
N TYR A 76 8.34 5.55 -4.67
CA TYR A 76 8.47 6.81 -3.97
C TYR A 76 9.14 6.59 -2.62
N ARG A 77 9.51 7.69 -1.98
CA ARG A 77 9.94 7.67 -0.58
C ARG A 77 8.81 8.15 0.31
N VAL A 78 8.67 7.55 1.47
CA VAL A 78 7.70 7.96 2.46
C VAL A 78 8.39 8.17 3.81
N GLU A 79 7.94 9.20 4.51
CA GLU A 79 8.22 9.39 5.91
C GLU A 79 6.88 9.47 6.63
N ALA A 80 6.64 8.58 7.57
CA ALA A 80 5.39 8.50 8.30
C ALA A 80 5.67 8.49 9.80
N THR A 81 4.74 9.05 10.56
CA THR A 81 4.87 9.14 12.01
C THR A 81 3.60 8.66 12.70
N ARG A 82 3.78 8.05 13.87
CA ARG A 82 2.71 7.72 14.80
C ARG A 82 3.29 7.74 16.20
N ASP A 83 2.56 8.37 17.16
CA ASP A 83 3.00 8.52 18.53
C ASP A 83 4.45 9.02 18.60
N ASP A 84 5.39 8.20 19.07
CA ASP A 84 6.80 8.53 19.14
C ASP A 84 7.65 7.75 18.12
N ALA A 85 7.03 7.14 17.14
CA ALA A 85 7.72 6.34 16.12
C ALA A 85 7.77 7.06 14.78
N THR A 86 8.92 7.02 14.14
CA THR A 86 9.13 7.51 12.77
C THR A 86 9.48 6.33 11.86
N PHE A 87 8.83 6.29 10.70
CA PHE A 87 9.01 5.27 9.68
C PHE A 87 9.49 5.93 8.40
N ARG A 88 10.60 5.45 7.84
CA ARG A 88 11.14 5.95 6.58
C ARG A 88 11.38 4.77 5.66
N ALA A 89 10.81 4.83 4.47
CA ALA A 89 10.88 3.70 3.56
C ALA A 89 10.88 4.15 2.11
N ILE A 90 11.47 3.32 1.26
CA ILE A 90 11.28 3.37 -0.18
C ILE A 90 10.21 2.34 -0.50
N CYS A 91 9.15 2.78 -1.15
CA CYS A 91 8.00 1.94 -1.47
C CYS A 91 7.83 1.78 -2.96
N SER A 92 7.32 0.63 -3.38
CA SER A 92 6.87 0.44 -4.74
C SER A 92 5.54 -0.30 -4.75
N SER A 93 4.70 0.05 -5.72
CA SER A 93 3.38 -0.56 -5.88
C SER A 93 3.11 -0.79 -7.35
N VAL A 94 2.46 -1.91 -7.64
CA VAL A 94 1.97 -2.20 -8.99
C VAL A 94 0.46 -2.05 -8.98
N TRP A 95 -0.04 -1.27 -9.94
CA TRP A 95 -1.46 -0.99 -10.10
C TRP A 95 -1.95 -1.52 -11.43
N LEU A 96 -3.15 -2.09 -11.42
CA LEU A 96 -3.81 -2.64 -12.60
C LEU A 96 -5.16 -1.96 -12.77
N ARG A 97 -5.45 -1.50 -13.98
CA ARG A 97 -6.75 -0.94 -14.31
C ARG A 97 -7.69 -2.06 -14.73
N GLU A 98 -8.80 -2.22 -14.00
CA GLU A 98 -9.78 -3.27 -14.23
C GLU A 98 -11.00 -2.78 -15.02
N GLY A 99 -11.04 -1.47 -15.34
CA GLY A 99 -12.11 -0.84 -16.11
C GLY A 99 -11.65 0.49 -16.68
N ASP A 100 -12.58 1.33 -17.12
CA ASP A 100 -12.26 2.58 -17.82
C ASP A 100 -12.21 3.81 -16.92
N SER A 101 -12.65 3.70 -15.67
CA SER A 101 -12.65 4.85 -14.75
C SER A 101 -11.37 4.90 -13.93
N ALA A 102 -11.04 6.09 -13.42
CA ALA A 102 -9.89 6.27 -12.54
C ALA A 102 -10.03 5.46 -11.24
N GLN A 103 -11.25 5.12 -10.83
CA GLN A 103 -11.53 4.32 -9.65
C GLN A 103 -11.32 2.83 -9.88
N ASP A 104 -11.11 2.42 -11.13
CA ASP A 104 -10.90 1.02 -11.48
C ASP A 104 -9.44 0.60 -11.38
N TRP A 105 -8.54 1.50 -11.00
CA TRP A 105 -7.16 1.16 -10.68
C TRP A 105 -7.10 0.46 -9.33
N LYS A 106 -6.58 -0.77 -9.33
CA LYS A 106 -6.45 -1.58 -8.12
C LYS A 106 -5.01 -1.94 -7.89
N MET A 107 -4.61 -1.96 -6.61
CA MET A 107 -3.24 -2.30 -6.23
C MET A 107 -3.07 -3.82 -6.23
N VAL A 108 -2.13 -4.29 -7.04
CA VAL A 108 -1.79 -5.71 -7.15
C VAL A 108 -0.70 -6.10 -6.17
N SER A 109 0.24 -5.19 -5.94
CA SER A 109 1.39 -5.46 -5.10
C SER A 109 1.87 -4.16 -4.47
N HIS A 110 2.38 -4.26 -3.25
CA HIS A 110 2.98 -3.14 -2.53
C HIS A 110 4.10 -3.67 -1.66
N GLN A 111 5.25 -2.99 -1.66
CA GLN A 111 6.36 -3.34 -0.78
C GLN A 111 6.94 -2.08 -0.15
N GLN A 112 7.55 -2.25 1.01
CA GLN A 112 8.20 -1.19 1.77
C GLN A 112 9.58 -1.67 2.21
N THR A 113 10.60 -0.87 1.91
CA THR A 113 11.98 -1.16 2.30
C THR A 113 12.51 0.01 3.15
N LEU A 114 12.89 -0.26 4.36
CA LEU A 114 13.42 0.78 5.27
C LEU A 114 14.75 1.32 4.75
N PHE A 115 14.97 2.62 5.03
CA PHE A 115 16.26 3.23 4.76
C PHE A 115 16.66 4.22 5.84
#